data_6c66ef0ee8c244ebdfd84c2738b153d4
#
_entry.id   6c66ef0ee8c244ebdfd84c2738b153d4
#
_cell.length_a   1.000
_cell.length_b   1.000
_cell.length_c   1.000
_cell.angle_alpha   90.00
_cell.angle_beta   90.00
_cell.angle_gamma   90.00
#
_symmetry.space_group_name_H-M   'P 1'
#
loop_
_entity.id
_entity.type
_entity.pdbx_description
1 polymer ?
#
loop_
_entity_poly.entity_id
_entity_poly.type
_entity_poly.pdbx_seq_one_letter_code
_entity_poly.pdbx_strand_id
1 'polypeptide(L)'
;MKYIGAHVSAAGGVENAPANAHGIGATGFALFTKNQRQWVAAPLTAAQIDAFRTACDQYGYTPAQILPHDSYLINLGHPEREALEKSRAAFLDEMQRCEALGLDRLNFHPGSHLQKISPERSLDLIAESINIALDKTRGVTAVI
;
A
#
# COMPACT_ATOMS: atom_id res chain seq x y z
N MET A 1 -3.11 -4.78 -22.78
CA MET A 1 -1.74 -5.37 -22.61
C MET A 1 -1.71 -6.06 -21.25
N LYS A 2 -1.04 -7.19 -21.13
CA LYS A 2 -0.85 -7.86 -19.83
C LYS A 2 0.46 -7.37 -19.21
N TYR A 3 0.44 -6.99 -17.93
CA TYR A 3 1.63 -6.63 -17.18
C TYR A 3 2.15 -7.87 -16.45
N ILE A 4 3.47 -8.08 -16.51
CA ILE A 4 4.15 -9.19 -15.84
C ILE A 4 5.33 -8.61 -15.06
N GLY A 5 5.48 -9.03 -13.83
CA GLY A 5 6.56 -8.54 -12.98
C GLY A 5 6.60 -9.25 -11.64
N ALA A 6 7.26 -8.61 -10.69
CA ALA A 6 7.46 -9.13 -9.35
C ALA A 6 7.20 -8.06 -8.29
N HIS A 7 7.14 -8.51 -7.04
CA HIS A 7 7.28 -7.62 -5.90
C HIS A 7 8.76 -7.28 -5.76
N VAL A 8 9.13 -6.03 -6.08
CA VAL A 8 10.52 -5.60 -6.10
C VAL A 8 10.93 -4.91 -4.80
N SER A 9 12.23 -4.89 -4.54
CA SER A 9 12.77 -4.20 -3.38
C SER A 9 12.66 -2.68 -3.52
N ALA A 10 12.26 -2.02 -2.44
CA ALA A 10 12.33 -0.57 -2.24
C ALA A 10 13.40 -0.21 -1.18
N ALA A 11 14.36 -1.09 -0.94
CA ALA A 11 15.41 -0.84 0.03
C ALA A 11 16.24 0.39 -0.36
N GLY A 12 16.49 1.25 0.63
CA GLY A 12 17.17 2.53 0.43
C GLY A 12 16.27 3.68 -0.03
N GLY A 13 15.01 3.41 -0.41
CA GLY A 13 14.02 4.38 -0.81
C GLY A 13 13.08 3.85 -1.88
N VAL A 14 11.85 4.35 -1.91
CA VAL A 14 10.82 3.92 -2.89
C VAL A 14 11.25 4.19 -4.33
N GLU A 15 12.08 5.19 -4.53
CA GLU A 15 12.64 5.60 -5.82
C GLU A 15 13.51 4.54 -6.49
N ASN A 16 13.98 3.54 -5.73
CA ASN A 16 14.76 2.43 -6.27
C ASN A 16 13.89 1.34 -6.92
N ALA A 17 12.61 1.28 -6.56
CA ALA A 17 11.70 0.23 -7.04
C ALA A 17 11.52 0.21 -8.56
N PRO A 18 11.32 1.35 -9.28
CA PRO A 18 11.20 1.35 -10.74
C PRO A 18 12.47 0.83 -11.43
N ALA A 19 13.65 1.21 -10.96
CA ALA A 19 14.92 0.71 -11.50
C ALA A 19 15.10 -0.80 -11.28
N ASN A 20 14.73 -1.31 -10.09
CA ASN A 20 14.76 -2.73 -9.78
C ASN A 20 13.80 -3.54 -10.66
N ALA A 21 12.62 -3.01 -10.90
CA ALA A 21 11.64 -3.63 -11.81
C ALA A 21 12.14 -3.66 -13.25
N HIS A 22 12.70 -2.55 -13.74
CA HIS A 22 13.28 -2.46 -15.08
C HIS A 22 14.44 -3.45 -15.25
N GLY A 23 15.31 -3.56 -14.24
CA GLY A 23 16.47 -4.45 -14.27
C GLY A 23 16.16 -5.94 -14.44
N ILE A 24 14.95 -6.37 -14.07
CA ILE A 24 14.45 -7.74 -14.28
C ILE A 24 13.54 -7.88 -15.52
N GLY A 25 13.41 -6.83 -16.32
CA GLY A 25 12.55 -6.83 -17.52
C GLY A 25 11.04 -6.83 -17.19
N ALA A 26 10.65 -6.38 -16.00
CA ALA A 26 9.25 -6.34 -15.61
C ALA A 26 8.48 -5.25 -16.38
N THR A 27 7.24 -5.54 -16.78
CA THR A 27 6.32 -4.58 -17.40
C THR A 27 5.31 -3.99 -16.42
N GLY A 28 5.34 -4.42 -15.17
CA GLY A 28 4.62 -3.91 -14.02
C GLY A 28 5.24 -4.47 -12.75
N PHE A 29 5.01 -3.87 -11.60
CA PHE A 29 5.61 -4.33 -10.35
C PHE A 29 4.77 -3.98 -9.13
N ALA A 30 5.03 -4.69 -8.03
CA ALA A 30 4.56 -4.37 -6.70
C ALA A 30 5.72 -3.91 -5.82
N LEU A 31 5.42 -3.12 -4.80
CA LEU A 31 6.40 -2.66 -3.81
C LEU A 31 5.72 -2.42 -2.46
N PHE A 32 6.51 -2.41 -1.38
CA PHE A 32 6.11 -1.81 -0.11
C PHE A 32 6.53 -0.33 -0.10
N THR A 33 5.62 0.56 0.28
CA THR A 33 5.91 2.01 0.36
C THR A 33 6.66 2.39 1.63
N LYS A 34 6.75 1.46 2.58
CA LYS A 34 7.56 1.53 3.82
C LYS A 34 7.94 0.11 4.25
N ASN A 35 8.74 -0.03 5.30
CA ASN A 35 9.07 -1.34 5.85
C ASN A 35 7.79 -2.05 6.34
N GLN A 36 7.46 -3.18 5.71
CA GLN A 36 6.25 -3.97 5.96
C GLN A 36 6.18 -4.63 7.35
N ARG A 37 7.24 -4.53 8.14
CA ARG A 37 7.32 -5.06 9.51
C ARG A 37 7.30 -3.94 10.58
N GLN A 38 7.02 -2.71 10.18
CA GLN A 38 6.95 -1.55 11.07
C GLN A 38 5.57 -0.89 10.98
N TRP A 39 5.02 -0.55 12.14
CA TRP A 39 3.75 0.15 12.24
C TRP A 39 3.85 1.59 11.75
N VAL A 40 4.95 2.25 12.07
CA VAL A 40 5.17 3.66 11.78
C VAL A 40 6.47 3.82 11.01
N ALA A 41 6.46 4.69 10.01
CA ALA A 41 7.64 5.12 9.29
C ALA A 41 7.61 6.64 9.13
N ALA A 42 8.76 7.26 8.91
CA ALA A 42 8.83 8.66 8.56
C ALA A 42 7.99 8.96 7.30
N PRO A 43 7.33 10.12 7.20
CA PRO A 43 6.68 10.54 5.98
C PRO A 43 7.65 10.54 4.79
N LEU A 44 7.12 10.29 3.59
CA LEU A 44 7.91 10.48 2.38
C LEU A 44 8.29 11.95 2.23
N THR A 45 9.55 12.22 1.96
CA THR A 45 10.01 13.57 1.65
C THR A 45 9.62 13.97 0.22
N ALA A 46 9.51 15.28 -0.05
CA ALA A 46 9.28 15.76 -1.40
C ALA A 46 10.34 15.24 -2.39
N ALA A 47 11.60 15.20 -1.96
CA ALA A 47 12.69 14.67 -2.79
C ALA A 47 12.51 13.19 -3.14
N GLN A 48 12.05 12.36 -2.21
CA GLN A 48 11.77 10.94 -2.48
C GLN A 48 10.59 10.77 -3.43
N ILE A 49 9.53 11.58 -3.27
CA ILE A 49 8.36 11.56 -4.14
C ILE A 49 8.76 11.95 -5.57
N ASP A 50 9.51 13.03 -5.73
CA ASP A 50 9.98 13.52 -7.03
C ASP A 50 10.94 12.51 -7.69
N ALA A 51 11.86 11.91 -6.92
CA ALA A 51 12.77 10.89 -7.40
C ALA A 51 12.02 9.62 -7.87
N PHE A 52 10.99 9.17 -7.12
CA PHE A 52 10.15 8.05 -7.52
C PHE A 52 9.44 8.32 -8.85
N ARG A 53 8.81 9.49 -8.98
CA ARG A 53 8.10 9.90 -10.21
C ARG A 53 9.05 9.98 -11.40
N THR A 54 10.21 10.61 -11.19
CA THR A 54 11.26 10.70 -12.22
C THR A 54 11.73 9.32 -12.67
N ALA A 55 11.94 8.38 -11.73
CA ALA A 55 12.33 7.02 -12.08
C ALA A 55 11.21 6.27 -12.83
N CYS A 56 9.93 6.47 -12.45
CA CYS A 56 8.81 5.90 -13.21
C CYS A 56 8.78 6.42 -14.65
N ASP A 57 8.91 7.73 -14.85
CA ASP A 57 8.95 8.35 -16.17
C ASP A 57 10.13 7.83 -17.00
N GLN A 58 11.33 7.75 -16.40
CA GLN A 58 12.54 7.26 -17.04
C GLN A 58 12.41 5.84 -17.57
N TYR A 59 11.73 4.96 -16.82
CA TYR A 59 11.58 3.54 -17.19
C TYR A 59 10.23 3.22 -17.83
N GLY A 60 9.37 4.24 -18.05
CA GLY A 60 8.10 4.11 -18.74
C GLY A 60 7.00 3.42 -17.93
N TYR A 61 7.04 3.51 -16.60
CA TYR A 61 5.99 3.00 -15.73
C TYR A 61 4.92 4.06 -15.44
N THR A 62 3.68 3.68 -15.61
CA THR A 62 2.49 4.46 -15.21
C THR A 62 1.85 3.87 -13.96
N PRO A 63 0.98 4.60 -13.24
CA PRO A 63 0.28 4.06 -12.07
C PRO A 63 -0.46 2.75 -12.35
N ALA A 64 -0.98 2.55 -13.58
CA ALA A 64 -1.66 1.32 -13.98
C ALA A 64 -0.77 0.05 -13.93
N GLN A 65 0.54 0.21 -13.89
CA GLN A 65 1.53 -0.87 -13.89
C GLN A 65 2.12 -1.12 -12.49
N ILE A 66 1.72 -0.33 -11.50
CA ILE A 66 2.31 -0.35 -10.16
C ILE A 66 1.24 -0.72 -9.15
N LEU A 67 1.49 -1.76 -8.35
CA LEU A 67 0.59 -2.24 -7.32
C LEU A 67 1.29 -2.22 -5.96
N PRO A 68 1.21 -1.12 -5.20
CA PRO A 68 1.69 -1.10 -3.83
C PRO A 68 0.97 -2.12 -2.96
N HIS A 69 1.68 -2.67 -1.99
CA HIS A 69 1.15 -3.60 -1.02
C HIS A 69 1.34 -3.05 0.40
N ASP A 70 0.34 -3.23 1.25
CA ASP A 70 0.39 -2.77 2.64
C ASP A 70 1.26 -3.66 3.55
N SER A 71 1.43 -3.21 4.78
CA SER A 71 2.15 -3.95 5.82
C SER A 71 1.38 -5.21 6.25
N TYR A 72 2.09 -6.33 6.42
CA TYR A 72 1.54 -7.57 6.98
C TYR A 72 1.00 -7.48 8.42
N LEU A 73 1.27 -6.37 9.12
CA LEU A 73 0.82 -6.15 10.49
C LEU A 73 -0.64 -5.69 10.55
N ILE A 74 -1.20 -5.20 9.46
CA ILE A 74 -2.52 -4.58 9.39
C ILE A 74 -3.60 -5.68 9.42
N ASN A 75 -4.57 -5.51 10.33
CA ASN A 75 -5.79 -6.32 10.41
C ASN A 75 -6.99 -5.40 10.57
N LEU A 76 -7.68 -5.08 9.47
CA LEU A 76 -8.83 -4.17 9.44
C LEU A 76 -10.11 -4.80 10.01
N GLY A 77 -10.12 -6.12 10.26
CA GLY A 77 -11.19 -6.86 10.91
C GLY A 77 -10.89 -7.25 12.35
N HIS A 78 -9.91 -6.60 13.01
CA HIS A 78 -9.45 -6.99 14.34
C HIS A 78 -10.55 -6.82 15.39
N PRO A 79 -10.80 -7.86 16.24
CA PRO A 79 -11.87 -7.83 17.24
C PRO A 79 -11.64 -6.86 18.40
N GLU A 80 -10.39 -6.54 18.70
CA GLU A 80 -10.01 -5.64 19.80
C GLU A 80 -9.86 -4.22 19.27
N ARG A 81 -10.57 -3.26 19.90
CA ARG A 81 -10.66 -1.88 19.43
C ARG A 81 -9.31 -1.19 19.29
N GLU A 82 -8.43 -1.34 20.27
CA GLU A 82 -7.11 -0.68 20.25
C GLU A 82 -6.26 -1.17 19.05
N ALA A 83 -6.23 -2.48 18.83
CA ALA A 83 -5.52 -3.08 17.71
C ALA A 83 -6.15 -2.73 16.35
N LEU A 84 -7.48 -2.61 16.29
CA LEU A 84 -8.21 -2.15 15.11
C LEU A 84 -7.85 -0.71 14.77
N GLU A 85 -7.89 0.21 15.74
CA GLU A 85 -7.53 1.63 15.52
C GLU A 85 -6.07 1.78 15.09
N LYS A 86 -5.16 0.99 15.64
CA LYS A 86 -3.77 0.94 15.20
C LYS A 86 -3.63 0.48 13.75
N SER A 87 -4.38 -0.55 13.36
CA SER A 87 -4.44 -1.04 11.99
C SER A 87 -5.04 -0.01 11.03
N ARG A 88 -6.12 0.67 11.43
CA ARG A 88 -6.76 1.76 10.66
C ARG A 88 -5.79 2.92 10.41
N ALA A 89 -5.05 3.34 11.44
CA ALA A 89 -4.06 4.40 11.31
C ALA A 89 -2.92 4.01 10.36
N ALA A 90 -2.42 2.77 10.45
CA ALA A 90 -1.38 2.27 9.57
C ALA A 90 -1.87 2.13 8.12
N PHE A 91 -3.08 1.64 7.90
CA PHE A 91 -3.69 1.52 6.58
C PHE A 91 -3.90 2.89 5.91
N LEU A 92 -4.38 3.88 6.69
CA LEU A 92 -4.52 5.25 6.20
C LEU A 92 -3.17 5.84 5.78
N ASP A 93 -2.10 5.64 6.57
CA ASP A 93 -0.74 6.07 6.20
C ASP A 93 -0.29 5.44 4.88
N GLU A 94 -0.54 4.15 4.66
CA GLU A 94 -0.23 3.47 3.40
C GLU A 94 -1.01 4.06 2.20
N MET A 95 -2.30 4.32 2.38
CA MET A 95 -3.14 4.98 1.36
C MET A 95 -2.63 6.39 1.03
N GLN A 96 -2.26 7.18 2.04
CA GLN A 96 -1.71 8.52 1.86
C GLN A 96 -0.34 8.51 1.18
N ARG A 97 0.48 7.48 1.41
CA ARG A 97 1.75 7.27 0.68
C ARG A 97 1.50 7.00 -0.79
N CYS A 98 0.51 6.17 -1.11
CA CYS A 98 0.10 5.94 -2.51
C CYS A 98 -0.36 7.25 -3.17
N GLU A 99 -1.20 8.03 -2.51
CA GLU A 99 -1.65 9.35 -2.98
C GLU A 99 -0.46 10.28 -3.25
N ALA A 100 0.47 10.39 -2.31
CA ALA A 100 1.67 11.22 -2.44
C ALA A 100 2.55 10.81 -3.63
N LEU A 101 2.70 9.50 -3.87
CA LEU A 101 3.46 8.97 -5.00
C LEU A 101 2.73 9.09 -6.35
N GLY A 102 1.44 9.45 -6.35
CA GLY A 102 0.60 9.52 -7.55
C GLY A 102 0.12 8.14 -8.01
N LEU A 103 0.04 7.17 -7.10
CA LEU A 103 -0.45 5.83 -7.36
C LEU A 103 -1.95 5.76 -7.05
N ASP A 104 -2.70 4.98 -7.84
CA ASP A 104 -4.16 4.97 -7.83
C ASP A 104 -4.78 3.81 -7.05
N ARG A 105 -3.96 2.93 -6.45
CA ARG A 105 -4.43 1.75 -5.74
C ARG A 105 -3.46 1.28 -4.67
N LEU A 106 -4.00 0.54 -3.68
CA LEU A 106 -3.24 -0.17 -2.66
C LEU A 106 -3.82 -1.58 -2.53
N ASN A 107 -2.97 -2.61 -2.71
CA ASN A 107 -3.33 -4.00 -2.42
C ASN A 107 -3.09 -4.32 -0.95
N PHE A 108 -4.00 -5.06 -0.32
CA PHE A 108 -3.91 -5.39 1.09
C PHE A 108 -4.59 -6.72 1.44
N HIS A 109 -4.15 -7.32 2.53
CA HIS A 109 -4.86 -8.42 3.17
C HIS A 109 -5.90 -7.84 4.12
N PRO A 110 -7.20 -8.14 3.96
CA PRO A 110 -8.26 -7.44 4.70
C PRO A 110 -8.20 -7.66 6.21
N GLY A 111 -7.70 -8.79 6.65
CA GLY A 111 -7.54 -9.11 8.06
C GLY A 111 -8.24 -10.41 8.46
N SER A 112 -8.42 -10.60 9.77
CA SER A 112 -8.95 -11.81 10.35
C SER A 112 -9.76 -11.52 11.61
N HIS A 113 -10.83 -12.29 11.81
CA HIS A 113 -11.67 -12.25 13.01
C HIS A 113 -11.01 -12.92 14.25
N LEU A 114 -9.84 -13.54 14.07
CA LEU A 114 -9.07 -14.23 15.12
C LEU A 114 -9.88 -15.25 15.94
N GLN A 115 -10.99 -15.75 15.40
CA GLN A 115 -11.95 -16.64 16.07
C GLN A 115 -12.56 -16.03 17.37
N LYS A 116 -12.51 -14.69 17.51
CA LYS A 116 -13.04 -13.94 18.69
C LYS A 116 -14.37 -13.26 18.41
N ILE A 117 -14.69 -13.01 17.15
CA ILE A 117 -15.96 -12.44 16.67
C ILE A 117 -16.46 -13.25 15.47
N SER A 118 -17.69 -13.04 15.04
CA SER A 118 -18.21 -13.71 13.85
C SER A 118 -17.49 -13.20 12.57
N PRO A 119 -17.41 -14.02 11.52
CA PRO A 119 -16.89 -13.57 10.22
C PRO A 119 -17.61 -12.34 9.67
N GLU A 120 -18.94 -12.29 9.80
CA GLU A 120 -19.77 -11.17 9.36
C GLU A 120 -19.39 -9.88 10.08
N ARG A 121 -19.20 -9.95 11.41
CA ARG A 121 -18.77 -8.78 12.19
C ARG A 121 -17.37 -8.31 11.76
N SER A 122 -16.47 -9.22 11.47
CA SER A 122 -15.14 -8.88 10.96
C SER A 122 -15.20 -8.19 9.59
N LEU A 123 -16.07 -8.68 8.69
CA LEU A 123 -16.30 -8.04 7.39
C LEU A 123 -16.87 -6.62 7.51
N ASP A 124 -17.79 -6.39 8.46
CA ASP A 124 -18.31 -5.04 8.75
C ASP A 124 -17.18 -4.10 9.19
N LEU A 125 -16.29 -4.55 10.08
CA LEU A 125 -15.14 -3.76 10.55
C LEU A 125 -14.16 -3.45 9.42
N ILE A 126 -13.93 -4.40 8.51
CA ILE A 126 -13.08 -4.23 7.33
C ILE A 126 -13.71 -3.17 6.41
N ALA A 127 -14.99 -3.29 6.09
CA ALA A 127 -15.69 -2.33 5.24
C ALA A 127 -15.69 -0.92 5.83
N GLU A 128 -15.96 -0.79 7.14
CA GLU A 128 -15.88 0.47 7.85
C GLU A 128 -14.47 1.08 7.77
N SER A 129 -13.44 0.26 8.00
CA SER A 129 -12.04 0.70 7.97
C SER A 129 -11.60 1.19 6.59
N ILE A 130 -12.04 0.50 5.52
CA ILE A 130 -11.80 0.92 4.14
C ILE A 130 -12.48 2.26 3.86
N ASN A 131 -13.76 2.41 4.22
CA ASN A 131 -14.51 3.64 4.02
C ASN A 131 -13.84 4.84 4.73
N ILE A 132 -13.39 4.65 5.98
CA ILE A 132 -12.66 5.68 6.73
C ILE A 132 -11.39 6.13 5.97
N ALA A 133 -10.66 5.22 5.37
CA ALA A 133 -9.45 5.55 4.62
C ALA A 133 -9.77 6.24 3.30
N LEU A 134 -10.79 5.77 2.56
CA LEU A 134 -11.23 6.36 1.30
C LEU A 134 -11.75 7.79 1.49
N ASP A 135 -12.46 8.07 2.58
CA ASP A 135 -12.94 9.42 2.91
C ASP A 135 -11.79 10.42 3.18
N LYS A 136 -10.62 9.91 3.55
CA LYS A 136 -9.43 10.71 3.91
C LYS A 136 -8.34 10.75 2.84
N THR A 137 -8.56 10.09 1.70
CA THR A 137 -7.60 10.04 0.57
C THR A 137 -8.30 10.38 -0.73
N ARG A 138 -7.54 10.78 -1.74
CA ARG A 138 -8.08 11.10 -3.07
C ARG A 138 -7.36 10.30 -4.15
N GLY A 139 -8.12 9.74 -5.07
CA GLY A 139 -7.59 9.05 -6.24
C GLY A 139 -6.90 7.71 -5.95
N VAL A 140 -7.06 7.17 -4.74
CA VAL A 140 -6.52 5.85 -4.36
C VAL A 140 -7.67 4.91 -4.05
N THR A 141 -7.61 3.70 -4.60
CA THR A 141 -8.59 2.61 -4.38
C THR A 141 -7.94 1.48 -3.59
N ALA A 142 -8.69 0.91 -2.65
CA ALA A 142 -8.30 -0.30 -1.95
C ALA A 142 -8.57 -1.54 -2.81
N VAL A 143 -7.60 -2.45 -2.90
CA VAL A 143 -7.68 -3.69 -3.69
C VAL A 143 -7.38 -4.88 -2.77
N ILE A 144 -8.27 -5.87 -2.75
CA ILE A 144 -8.16 -7.11 -1.96
C ILE A 144 -7.68 -8.25 -2.85
#